data_9c6f1351bcd142cc0b49a22fc43a9c7c
#
_entry.id   9c6f1351bcd142cc0b49a22fc43a9c7c
#
_cell.length_a   1.000
_cell.length_b   1.000
_cell.length_c   1.000
_cell.angle_alpha   90.00
_cell.angle_beta   90.00
_cell.angle_gamma   90.00
#
_symmetry.space_group_name_H-M   'P 1'
#
loop_
_entity.id
_entity.type
_entity.pdbx_description
1 polymer ?
#
loop_
_entity_poly.entity_id
_entity_poly.type
_entity_poly.pdbx_seq_one_letter_code
_entity_poly.pdbx_strand_id
1 'polypeptide(L)'
;MIETIRPEPPRAYRWIVLLVISIAQGGNYYIYDSINPLERIFIERLGYSGTLFGWLNSSYSVAAVLTLLIGGIIIDRIGTKKSLFIFATLCFLGALLTAWRGNFATMVTGRTVLGLGAESMIVAVTTALAKWFRGKELSFAFGVNLTVARLASVAADNSPTWAKSAFYPQGPSGPPQWQGPLLIAVGAGVLCLLCSALYWYLESRAEARYQLGKAGAIDKLEFRGILKFNLSYWYVVGLCFTFYSAIFPFRTFAIDFFTNKILAYQGGISSTEAARVIALQQAGVLNSLLPFAAMIVTPLFGLLVDRIGKRALLMAAGSVLLMPVYLMMAYLPASHSVTFAFPWFSQGHFTLLHAALPVLLLVTMSMMGVVFSLIPAVMWPSVAYIVEESRLGTAYALMTLIQQIGFFIMNLLIGHANDFAGAGLSNARGYALGMWIFSVLGFIGLTFSILLRVRETGPHGHGLETITTKTGA
;
A
#
# COMPACT_ATOMS: atom_id res chain seq x y z
N MET A 1 37.16 12.74 32.51
CA MET A 1 35.75 12.43 32.76
C MET A 1 35.52 11.01 32.26
N ILE A 2 35.23 10.08 33.16
CA ILE A 2 34.86 8.70 32.78
C ILE A 2 33.49 8.82 32.13
N GLU A 3 33.40 8.65 30.81
CA GLU A 3 32.07 8.50 30.12
C GLU A 3 31.39 7.28 30.75
N THR A 4 30.41 7.52 31.59
CA THR A 4 29.56 6.45 32.10
C THR A 4 28.81 5.83 30.92
N ILE A 5 29.26 4.66 30.47
CA ILE A 5 28.62 3.88 29.40
C ILE A 5 27.20 3.56 29.89
N ARG A 6 26.19 4.22 29.32
CA ARG A 6 24.80 3.95 29.64
C ARG A 6 24.43 2.54 29.18
N PRO A 7 23.65 1.79 29.96
CA PRO A 7 23.22 0.46 29.55
C PRO A 7 22.33 0.51 28.32
N GLU A 8 22.24 -0.59 27.60
CA GLU A 8 21.31 -0.73 26.49
C GLU A 8 19.85 -0.86 27.00
N PRO A 9 18.84 -0.44 26.20
CA PRO A 9 17.45 -0.61 26.57
C PRO A 9 17.09 -2.11 26.71
N PRO A 10 16.32 -2.50 27.75
CA PRO A 10 15.85 -3.87 27.92
C PRO A 10 15.07 -4.37 26.71
N ARG A 11 15.13 -5.67 26.43
CA ARG A 11 14.44 -6.29 25.30
C ARG A 11 12.93 -5.96 25.31
N ALA A 12 12.27 -6.13 26.47
CA ALA A 12 10.85 -5.81 26.61
C ALA A 12 10.51 -4.36 26.26
N TYR A 13 11.38 -3.40 26.63
CA TYR A 13 11.16 -1.99 26.30
C TYR A 13 11.21 -1.75 24.78
N ARG A 14 12.15 -2.37 24.05
CA ARG A 14 12.25 -2.29 22.60
C ARG A 14 11.02 -2.84 21.91
N TRP A 15 10.46 -3.97 22.40
CA TRP A 15 9.26 -4.56 21.85
C TRP A 15 8.01 -3.69 22.08
N ILE A 16 7.88 -3.05 23.23
CA ILE A 16 6.81 -2.07 23.48
C ILE A 16 6.91 -0.92 22.48
N VAL A 17 8.12 -0.38 22.28
CA VAL A 17 8.34 0.68 21.28
C VAL A 17 7.97 0.21 19.87
N LEU A 18 8.39 -0.99 19.46
CA LEU A 18 8.01 -1.57 18.18
C LEU A 18 6.50 -1.64 18.01
N LEU A 19 5.79 -2.16 19.02
CA LEU A 19 4.33 -2.27 18.96
C LEU A 19 3.68 -0.90 18.80
N VAL A 20 4.09 0.08 19.59
CA VAL A 20 3.54 1.45 19.56
C VAL A 20 3.74 2.11 18.21
N ILE A 21 4.97 2.07 17.64
CA ILE A 21 5.22 2.68 16.33
C ILE A 21 4.55 1.91 15.19
N SER A 22 4.41 0.59 15.32
CA SER A 22 3.70 -0.23 14.33
C SER A 22 2.20 0.05 14.30
N ILE A 23 1.57 0.25 15.46
CA ILE A 23 0.17 0.65 15.56
C ILE A 23 -0.02 2.06 14.96
N ALA A 24 0.89 3.00 15.24
CA ALA A 24 0.85 4.32 14.64
C ALA A 24 0.90 4.24 13.10
N GLN A 25 1.80 3.43 12.55
CA GLN A 25 1.88 3.21 11.11
C GLN A 25 0.65 2.49 10.56
N GLY A 26 0.10 1.51 11.28
CA GLY A 26 -1.16 0.85 10.94
C GLY A 26 -2.31 1.86 10.82
N GLY A 27 -2.43 2.81 11.75
CA GLY A 27 -3.41 3.88 11.66
C GLY A 27 -3.29 4.71 10.38
N ASN A 28 -2.06 5.05 9.98
CA ASN A 28 -1.80 5.74 8.71
C ASN A 28 -2.28 4.93 7.49
N TYR A 29 -1.96 3.62 7.43
CA TYR A 29 -2.40 2.74 6.33
C TYR A 29 -3.92 2.58 6.29
N TYR A 30 -4.56 2.48 7.47
CA TYR A 30 -6.01 2.44 7.54
C TYR A 30 -6.65 3.71 6.95
N ILE A 31 -6.16 4.91 7.32
CA ILE A 31 -6.65 6.19 6.78
C ILE A 31 -6.49 6.24 5.26
N TYR A 32 -5.32 5.82 4.75
CA TYR A 32 -5.05 5.84 3.33
C TYR A 32 -6.04 4.98 2.54
N ASP A 33 -6.27 3.74 2.97
CA ASP A 33 -7.11 2.76 2.28
C ASP A 33 -8.61 2.92 2.58
N SER A 34 -8.99 3.70 3.60
CA SER A 34 -10.39 3.83 4.08
C SER A 34 -11.39 4.36 3.06
N ILE A 35 -10.93 5.06 2.01
CA ILE A 35 -11.81 5.59 0.96
C ILE A 35 -12.09 4.57 -0.15
N ASN A 36 -11.30 3.49 -0.27
CA ASN A 36 -11.47 2.50 -1.34
C ASN A 36 -12.89 1.89 -1.39
N PRO A 37 -13.53 1.50 -0.27
CA PRO A 37 -14.89 0.99 -0.28
C PRO A 37 -15.97 2.07 -0.44
N LEU A 38 -15.61 3.35 -0.54
CA LEU A 38 -16.55 4.48 -0.58
C LEU A 38 -16.75 5.06 -1.97
N GLU A 39 -16.03 4.62 -3.01
CA GLU A 39 -16.12 5.18 -4.36
C GLU A 39 -17.57 5.25 -4.83
N ARG A 40 -18.29 4.12 -4.79
CA ARG A 40 -19.69 4.06 -5.23
C ARG A 40 -20.59 4.96 -4.39
N ILE A 41 -20.36 5.02 -3.08
CA ILE A 41 -21.13 5.87 -2.18
C ILE A 41 -20.88 7.35 -2.49
N PHE A 42 -19.64 7.75 -2.83
CA PHE A 42 -19.33 9.11 -3.25
C PHE A 42 -20.02 9.47 -4.57
N ILE A 43 -20.08 8.54 -5.53
CA ILE A 43 -20.79 8.74 -6.79
C ILE A 43 -22.30 8.94 -6.52
N GLU A 44 -22.91 8.07 -5.73
CA GLU A 44 -24.37 8.09 -5.50
C GLU A 44 -24.82 9.19 -4.54
N ARG A 45 -24.02 9.53 -3.52
CA ARG A 45 -24.44 10.45 -2.45
C ARG A 45 -23.86 11.86 -2.57
N LEU A 46 -22.69 12.01 -3.17
CA LEU A 46 -22.02 13.29 -3.33
C LEU A 46 -21.99 13.78 -4.80
N GLY A 47 -22.47 12.95 -5.74
CA GLY A 47 -22.46 13.29 -7.17
C GLY A 47 -21.04 13.32 -7.76
N TYR A 48 -20.11 12.58 -7.20
CA TYR A 48 -18.76 12.50 -7.74
C TYR A 48 -18.75 11.63 -9.00
N SER A 49 -17.78 11.87 -9.86
CA SER A 49 -17.42 10.97 -10.96
C SER A 49 -16.21 10.11 -10.58
N GLY A 50 -15.94 9.06 -11.36
CA GLY A 50 -14.71 8.28 -11.21
C GLY A 50 -13.46 9.15 -11.35
N THR A 51 -13.49 10.17 -12.23
CA THR A 51 -12.42 11.17 -12.38
C THR A 51 -12.20 11.96 -11.08
N LEU A 52 -13.27 12.43 -10.42
CA LEU A 52 -13.16 13.16 -9.14
C LEU A 52 -12.63 12.25 -8.04
N PHE A 53 -13.03 10.97 -8.01
CA PHE A 53 -12.48 9.98 -7.08
C PHE A 53 -10.98 9.72 -7.36
N GLY A 54 -10.59 9.64 -8.62
CA GLY A 54 -9.19 9.59 -9.05
C GLY A 54 -8.38 10.79 -8.55
N TRP A 55 -8.94 12.00 -8.60
CA TRP A 55 -8.32 13.22 -8.08
C TRP A 55 -8.10 13.17 -6.56
N LEU A 56 -9.02 12.60 -5.78
CA LEU A 56 -8.83 12.42 -4.33
C LEU A 56 -7.57 11.61 -4.02
N ASN A 57 -7.34 10.53 -4.76
CA ASN A 57 -6.16 9.69 -4.59
C ASN A 57 -4.89 10.34 -5.19
N SER A 58 -5.02 11.00 -6.33
CA SER A 58 -3.92 11.69 -6.99
C SER A 58 -3.40 12.87 -6.16
N SER A 59 -4.26 13.61 -5.48
CA SER A 59 -3.86 14.73 -4.60
C SER A 59 -2.96 14.28 -3.45
N TYR A 60 -3.21 13.09 -2.89
CA TYR A 60 -2.32 12.45 -1.95
C TYR A 60 -0.92 12.22 -2.55
N SER A 61 -0.86 11.64 -3.76
CA SER A 61 0.42 11.31 -4.40
C SER A 61 1.26 12.55 -4.73
N VAL A 62 0.63 13.65 -5.15
CA VAL A 62 1.34 14.93 -5.36
C VAL A 62 1.98 15.42 -4.06
N ALA A 63 1.23 15.42 -2.97
CA ALA A 63 1.74 15.83 -1.67
C ALA A 63 2.87 14.91 -1.18
N ALA A 64 2.71 13.60 -1.39
CA ALA A 64 3.72 12.59 -1.06
C ALA A 64 5.05 12.83 -1.79
N VAL A 65 5.02 13.15 -3.10
CA VAL A 65 6.22 13.51 -3.88
C VAL A 65 6.97 14.68 -3.23
N LEU A 66 6.26 15.74 -2.84
CA LEU A 66 6.86 16.91 -2.23
C LEU A 66 7.50 16.60 -0.87
N THR A 67 6.84 15.80 -0.05
CA THR A 67 7.31 15.49 1.31
C THR A 67 8.35 14.39 1.39
N LEU A 68 8.41 13.46 0.45
CA LEU A 68 9.50 12.50 0.37
C LEU A 68 10.88 13.16 0.31
N LEU A 69 10.96 14.32 -0.38
CA LEU A 69 12.20 15.09 -0.51
C LEU A 69 12.57 15.85 0.77
N ILE A 70 11.57 16.30 1.53
CA ILE A 70 11.74 17.18 2.69
C ILE A 70 11.71 16.38 4.01
N GLY A 71 10.97 15.29 4.04
CA GLY A 71 10.73 14.49 5.25
C GLY A 71 11.99 13.99 5.91
N GLY A 72 12.95 13.49 5.12
CA GLY A 72 14.27 13.07 5.62
C GLY A 72 15.03 14.21 6.30
N ILE A 73 15.04 15.40 5.68
CA ILE A 73 15.70 16.60 6.23
C ILE A 73 15.05 17.01 7.56
N ILE A 74 13.72 16.91 7.66
CA ILE A 74 13.00 17.21 8.90
C ILE A 74 13.42 16.22 9.99
N ILE A 75 13.45 14.91 9.68
CA ILE A 75 13.84 13.86 10.63
C ILE A 75 15.25 14.07 11.14
N ASP A 76 16.20 14.42 10.26
CA ASP A 76 17.60 14.69 10.64
C ASP A 76 17.75 15.91 11.55
N ARG A 77 16.93 16.95 11.33
CA ARG A 77 17.03 18.19 12.10
C ARG A 77 16.37 18.13 13.48
N ILE A 78 15.18 17.52 13.59
CA ILE A 78 14.38 17.56 14.82
C ILE A 78 14.27 16.21 15.53
N GLY A 79 14.84 15.15 14.92
CA GLY A 79 14.87 13.79 15.45
C GLY A 79 13.58 12.99 15.20
N THR A 80 13.67 11.68 15.39
CA THR A 80 12.61 10.71 15.10
C THR A 80 11.31 10.96 15.87
N LYS A 81 11.40 11.23 17.17
CA LYS A 81 10.22 11.37 18.05
C LYS A 81 9.32 12.57 17.70
N LYS A 82 9.95 13.74 17.44
CA LYS A 82 9.23 14.96 17.07
C LYS A 82 8.65 14.85 15.66
N SER A 83 9.44 14.33 14.72
CA SER A 83 9.03 14.14 13.33
C SER A 83 7.84 13.19 13.23
N LEU A 84 7.89 12.05 13.93
CA LEU A 84 6.80 11.08 13.92
C LEU A 84 5.49 11.71 14.43
N PHE A 85 5.56 12.49 15.52
CA PHE A 85 4.39 13.18 16.07
C PHE A 85 3.82 14.23 15.11
N ILE A 86 4.67 15.04 14.46
CA ILE A 86 4.24 16.04 13.46
C ILE A 86 3.56 15.35 12.28
N PHE A 87 4.16 14.29 11.74
CA PHE A 87 3.59 13.57 10.61
C PHE A 87 2.29 12.83 10.96
N ALA A 88 2.20 12.25 12.16
CA ALA A 88 0.95 11.67 12.67
C ALA A 88 -0.14 12.73 12.85
N THR A 89 0.21 13.96 13.27
CA THR A 89 -0.72 15.08 13.36
C THR A 89 -1.27 15.45 11.97
N LEU A 90 -0.41 15.49 10.95
CA LEU A 90 -0.86 15.73 9.58
C LEU A 90 -1.78 14.61 9.08
N CYS A 91 -1.48 13.33 9.38
CA CYS A 91 -2.35 12.22 9.04
C CYS A 91 -3.73 12.34 9.70
N PHE A 92 -3.77 12.66 11.00
CA PHE A 92 -5.03 12.91 11.73
C PHE A 92 -5.83 14.07 11.14
N LEU A 93 -5.18 15.23 10.89
CA LEU A 93 -5.84 16.39 10.31
C LEU A 93 -6.34 16.10 8.89
N GLY A 94 -5.58 15.35 8.10
CA GLY A 94 -5.99 14.88 6.77
C GLY A 94 -7.24 14.01 6.82
N ALA A 95 -7.30 13.05 7.75
CA ALA A 95 -8.48 12.22 7.98
C ALA A 95 -9.68 13.06 8.41
N LEU A 96 -9.49 13.98 9.36
CA LEU A 96 -10.54 14.87 9.87
C LEU A 96 -11.12 15.75 8.76
N LEU A 97 -10.28 16.38 7.95
CA LEU A 97 -10.72 17.21 6.82
C LEU A 97 -11.46 16.39 5.77
N THR A 98 -11.01 15.16 5.48
CA THR A 98 -11.68 14.27 4.53
C THR A 98 -13.07 13.86 5.03
N ALA A 99 -13.25 13.68 6.34
CA ALA A 99 -14.52 13.31 6.94
C ALA A 99 -15.47 14.48 7.23
N TRP A 100 -14.98 15.72 7.20
CA TRP A 100 -15.73 16.88 7.70
C TRP A 100 -16.92 17.23 6.81
N ARG A 101 -16.66 17.49 5.52
CA ARG A 101 -17.70 17.90 4.56
C ARG A 101 -17.57 17.09 3.27
N GLY A 102 -18.73 16.71 2.69
CA GLY A 102 -18.78 15.97 1.44
C GLY A 102 -18.52 16.82 0.20
N ASN A 103 -17.91 17.99 0.31
CA ASN A 103 -17.52 18.76 -0.86
C ASN A 103 -16.10 18.37 -1.34
N PHE A 104 -15.92 18.39 -2.64
CA PHE A 104 -14.70 17.95 -3.30
C PHE A 104 -13.45 18.71 -2.80
N ALA A 105 -13.51 20.04 -2.70
CA ALA A 105 -12.35 20.85 -2.28
C ALA A 105 -11.85 20.48 -0.89
N THR A 106 -12.76 20.29 0.08
CA THR A 106 -12.38 19.90 1.45
C THR A 106 -11.78 18.51 1.49
N MET A 107 -12.35 17.56 0.74
CA MET A 107 -11.85 16.18 0.69
C MET A 107 -10.47 16.11 0.01
N VAL A 108 -10.27 16.82 -1.11
CA VAL A 108 -8.95 16.94 -1.77
C VAL A 108 -7.93 17.56 -0.83
N THR A 109 -8.28 18.63 -0.12
CA THR A 109 -7.40 19.24 0.87
C THR A 109 -7.03 18.26 1.98
N GLY A 110 -8.01 17.49 2.48
CA GLY A 110 -7.78 16.42 3.46
C GLY A 110 -6.81 15.36 2.96
N ARG A 111 -7.01 14.86 1.73
CA ARG A 111 -6.13 13.87 1.10
C ARG A 111 -4.72 14.42 0.84
N THR A 112 -4.62 15.71 0.45
CA THR A 112 -3.33 16.40 0.30
C THR A 112 -2.59 16.48 1.63
N VAL A 113 -3.27 16.93 2.71
CA VAL A 113 -2.68 17.00 4.05
C VAL A 113 -2.26 15.62 4.55
N LEU A 114 -3.06 14.58 4.28
CA LEU A 114 -2.69 13.20 4.56
C LEU A 114 -1.40 12.80 3.83
N GLY A 115 -1.28 13.11 2.53
CA GLY A 115 -0.08 12.82 1.73
C GLY A 115 1.19 13.50 2.26
N LEU A 116 1.06 14.74 2.77
CA LEU A 116 2.17 15.45 3.42
C LEU A 116 2.68 14.71 4.68
N GLY A 117 1.81 14.05 5.43
CA GLY A 117 2.18 13.33 6.64
C GLY A 117 2.59 11.88 6.40
N ALA A 118 1.86 11.16 5.57
CA ALA A 118 1.88 9.72 5.49
C ALA A 118 3.21 9.13 5.04
N GLU A 119 3.76 9.58 3.92
CA GLU A 119 5.02 9.06 3.38
C GLU A 119 6.21 9.43 4.26
N SER A 120 6.24 10.67 4.76
CA SER A 120 7.28 11.12 5.70
C SER A 120 7.20 10.35 7.03
N MET A 121 6.00 9.96 7.46
CA MET A 121 5.82 9.12 8.64
C MET A 121 6.42 7.73 8.45
N ILE A 122 6.30 7.12 7.27
CA ILE A 122 6.93 5.84 6.94
C ILE A 122 8.45 5.94 7.10
N VAL A 123 9.05 7.01 6.59
CA VAL A 123 10.50 7.26 6.74
C VAL A 123 10.87 7.44 8.21
N ALA A 124 10.09 8.19 8.99
CA ALA A 124 10.34 8.39 10.42
C ALA A 124 10.26 7.08 11.22
N VAL A 125 9.28 6.22 10.93
CA VAL A 125 9.14 4.88 11.52
C VAL A 125 10.33 4.00 11.16
N THR A 126 10.72 3.98 9.90
CA THR A 126 11.89 3.22 9.42
C THR A 126 13.16 3.64 10.14
N THR A 127 13.38 4.95 10.30
CA THR A 127 14.51 5.53 11.02
C THR A 127 14.46 5.19 12.51
N ALA A 128 13.29 5.23 13.13
CA ALA A 128 13.09 4.83 14.52
C ALA A 128 13.40 3.34 14.72
N LEU A 129 12.93 2.45 13.84
CA LEU A 129 13.26 1.02 13.88
C LEU A 129 14.77 0.79 13.80
N ALA A 130 15.45 1.46 12.87
CA ALA A 130 16.90 1.39 12.76
C ALA A 130 17.60 1.86 14.04
N LYS A 131 17.15 2.95 14.67
CA LYS A 131 17.68 3.48 15.93
C LYS A 131 17.55 2.48 17.09
N TRP A 132 16.42 1.75 17.17
CA TRP A 132 16.11 0.86 18.28
C TRP A 132 16.59 -0.59 18.10
N PHE A 133 16.73 -1.06 16.86
CA PHE A 133 17.00 -2.46 16.53
C PHE A 133 18.28 -2.71 15.75
N ARG A 134 19.06 -1.69 15.39
CA ARG A 134 20.33 -1.87 14.66
C ARG A 134 21.27 -2.78 15.45
N GLY A 135 21.75 -3.85 14.79
CA GLY A 135 22.55 -4.91 15.44
C GLY A 135 21.75 -5.89 16.30
N LYS A 136 20.41 -5.81 16.28
CA LYS A 136 19.50 -6.61 17.11
C LYS A 136 18.18 -6.85 16.37
N GLU A 137 17.91 -8.00 15.91
CA GLU A 137 16.65 -8.45 15.28
C GLU A 137 15.95 -7.39 14.38
N LEU A 138 16.72 -6.53 13.69
CA LEU A 138 16.18 -5.41 12.90
C LEU A 138 15.22 -5.89 11.80
N SER A 139 15.60 -6.92 11.06
CA SER A 139 14.77 -7.48 9.99
C SER A 139 13.43 -8.01 10.51
N PHE A 140 13.44 -8.62 11.70
CA PHE A 140 12.23 -9.09 12.35
C PHE A 140 11.32 -7.92 12.77
N ALA A 141 11.89 -6.85 13.32
CA ALA A 141 11.16 -5.64 13.71
C ALA A 141 10.49 -4.98 12.49
N PHE A 142 11.20 -4.89 11.36
CA PHE A 142 10.61 -4.43 10.08
C PHE A 142 9.47 -5.35 9.62
N GLY A 143 9.64 -6.66 9.72
CA GLY A 143 8.62 -7.64 9.38
C GLY A 143 7.35 -7.47 10.20
N VAL A 144 7.45 -7.33 11.51
CA VAL A 144 6.31 -7.07 12.41
C VAL A 144 5.62 -5.75 12.05
N ASN A 145 6.40 -4.68 11.86
CA ASN A 145 5.85 -3.38 11.48
C ASN A 145 5.07 -3.45 10.17
N LEU A 146 5.62 -4.10 9.14
CA LEU A 146 4.96 -4.27 7.85
C LEU A 146 3.68 -5.12 7.99
N THR A 147 3.71 -6.17 8.80
CA THR A 147 2.55 -7.02 9.07
C THR A 147 1.40 -6.21 9.66
N VAL A 148 1.67 -5.38 10.69
CA VAL A 148 0.65 -4.51 11.31
C VAL A 148 0.10 -3.51 10.29
N ALA A 149 0.95 -2.90 9.47
CA ALA A 149 0.52 -2.00 8.41
C ALA A 149 -0.41 -2.69 7.39
N ARG A 150 -0.07 -3.91 6.95
CA ARG A 150 -0.91 -4.69 6.03
C ARG A 150 -2.22 -5.16 6.64
N LEU A 151 -2.24 -5.53 7.93
CA LEU A 151 -3.47 -5.85 8.64
C LEU A 151 -4.41 -4.63 8.73
N ALA A 152 -3.88 -3.43 8.88
CA ALA A 152 -4.68 -2.21 8.85
C ALA A 152 -5.30 -1.96 7.46
N SER A 153 -4.57 -2.21 6.37
CA SER A 153 -5.13 -2.18 5.01
C SER A 153 -6.24 -3.22 4.81
N VAL A 154 -6.04 -4.46 5.31
CA VAL A 154 -7.07 -5.51 5.29
C VAL A 154 -8.31 -5.05 6.08
N ALA A 155 -8.13 -4.44 7.24
CA ALA A 155 -9.22 -3.91 8.05
C ALA A 155 -9.98 -2.80 7.31
N ALA A 156 -9.30 -1.88 6.63
CA ALA A 156 -9.92 -0.81 5.85
C ALA A 156 -10.75 -1.36 4.68
N ASP A 157 -10.19 -2.28 3.88
CA ASP A 157 -10.89 -2.91 2.76
C ASP A 157 -12.14 -3.69 3.22
N ASN A 158 -12.09 -4.31 4.42
CA ASN A 158 -13.21 -5.07 5.00
C ASN A 158 -14.11 -4.23 5.93
N SER A 159 -13.94 -2.92 5.99
CA SER A 159 -14.78 -2.05 6.83
C SER A 159 -16.29 -2.16 6.51
N PRO A 160 -16.76 -2.40 5.25
CA PRO A 160 -18.16 -2.66 4.99
C PRO A 160 -18.74 -3.90 5.70
N THR A 161 -17.88 -4.82 6.16
CA THR A 161 -18.28 -6.02 6.89
C THR A 161 -18.34 -5.76 8.39
N TRP A 162 -17.22 -5.34 8.99
CA TRP A 162 -17.13 -5.20 10.45
C TRP A 162 -17.71 -3.88 10.97
N ALA A 163 -17.78 -2.84 10.14
CA ALA A 163 -18.35 -1.54 10.47
C ALA A 163 -19.65 -1.27 9.69
N LYS A 164 -20.42 -2.32 9.37
CA LYS A 164 -21.64 -2.24 8.56
C LYS A 164 -22.61 -1.13 9.00
N SER A 165 -22.77 -0.92 10.29
CA SER A 165 -23.64 0.13 10.85
C SER A 165 -23.15 1.56 10.53
N ALA A 166 -21.85 1.75 10.29
CA ALA A 166 -21.31 3.04 9.88
C ALA A 166 -21.61 3.34 8.39
N PHE A 167 -21.69 2.29 7.56
CA PHE A 167 -22.08 2.42 6.15
C PHE A 167 -23.60 2.53 5.99
N TYR A 168 -24.36 1.77 6.77
CA TYR A 168 -25.83 1.64 6.68
C TYR A 168 -26.48 1.81 8.06
N PRO A 169 -26.53 3.02 8.61
CA PRO A 169 -27.04 3.25 9.98
C PRO A 169 -28.54 2.96 10.12
N GLN A 170 -29.29 2.99 9.03
CA GLN A 170 -30.72 2.66 8.98
C GLN A 170 -30.97 1.18 8.59
N GLY A 171 -29.93 0.35 8.61
CA GLY A 171 -30.00 -1.03 8.17
C GLY A 171 -29.70 -1.22 6.68
N PRO A 172 -29.65 -2.48 6.20
CA PRO A 172 -29.24 -2.83 4.81
C PRO A 172 -30.15 -2.28 3.72
N SER A 173 -31.38 -1.92 4.04
CA SER A 173 -32.35 -1.33 3.10
C SER A 173 -32.35 0.20 3.11
N GLY A 174 -31.58 0.81 4.03
CA GLY A 174 -31.45 2.25 4.12
C GLY A 174 -30.37 2.79 3.19
N PRO A 175 -30.36 4.12 2.95
CA PRO A 175 -29.36 4.74 2.11
C PRO A 175 -27.96 4.64 2.72
N PRO A 176 -26.93 4.33 1.92
CA PRO A 176 -25.56 4.29 2.42
C PRO A 176 -25.07 5.68 2.82
N GLN A 177 -24.20 5.73 3.83
CA GLN A 177 -23.57 6.95 4.31
C GLN A 177 -22.05 6.90 4.08
N TRP A 178 -21.50 8.03 3.65
CA TRP A 178 -20.07 8.19 3.40
C TRP A 178 -19.29 8.64 4.65
N GLN A 179 -19.95 9.40 5.53
CA GLN A 179 -19.30 10.06 6.67
C GLN A 179 -18.98 9.08 7.80
N GLY A 180 -19.88 8.15 8.11
CA GLY A 180 -19.68 7.16 9.17
C GLY A 180 -18.37 6.38 9.05
N PRO A 181 -18.08 5.73 7.90
CA PRO A 181 -16.82 5.05 7.67
C PRO A 181 -15.59 5.98 7.76
N LEU A 182 -15.69 7.22 7.29
CA LEU A 182 -14.60 8.19 7.41
C LEU A 182 -14.35 8.65 8.85
N LEU A 183 -15.38 8.69 9.70
CA LEU A 183 -15.19 8.96 11.13
C LEU A 183 -14.42 7.83 11.83
N ILE A 184 -14.56 6.59 11.36
CA ILE A 184 -13.69 5.49 11.83
C ILE A 184 -12.24 5.73 11.42
N ALA A 185 -12.00 6.23 10.20
CA ALA A 185 -10.66 6.62 9.77
C ALA A 185 -10.09 7.79 10.61
N VAL A 186 -10.94 8.73 11.05
CA VAL A 186 -10.54 9.75 12.03
C VAL A 186 -10.14 9.10 13.36
N GLY A 187 -10.89 8.10 13.84
CA GLY A 187 -10.53 7.31 15.01
C GLY A 187 -9.16 6.62 14.88
N ALA A 188 -8.87 6.05 13.70
CA ALA A 188 -7.54 5.51 13.40
C ALA A 188 -6.46 6.60 13.41
N GLY A 189 -6.78 7.82 12.96
CA GLY A 189 -5.93 9.00 13.05
C GLY A 189 -5.65 9.43 14.50
N VAL A 190 -6.66 9.41 15.36
CA VAL A 190 -6.48 9.65 16.80
C VAL A 190 -5.54 8.60 17.41
N LEU A 191 -5.74 7.32 17.09
CA LEU A 191 -4.88 6.23 17.55
C LEU A 191 -3.44 6.43 17.07
N CYS A 192 -3.24 6.79 15.81
CA CYS A 192 -1.95 7.13 15.22
C CYS A 192 -1.26 8.26 16.01
N LEU A 193 -1.99 9.34 16.32
CA LEU A 193 -1.49 10.48 17.07
C LEU A 193 -1.13 10.12 18.51
N LEU A 194 -1.99 9.38 19.21
CA LEU A 194 -1.76 8.93 20.59
C LEU A 194 -0.54 8.00 20.68
N CYS A 195 -0.42 7.05 19.75
CA CYS A 195 0.76 6.17 19.69
C CYS A 195 2.04 6.95 19.39
N SER A 196 1.99 7.95 18.53
CA SER A 196 3.15 8.81 18.24
C SER A 196 3.53 9.69 19.44
N ALA A 197 2.58 10.18 20.20
CA ALA A 197 2.82 10.90 21.45
C ALA A 197 3.43 9.97 22.53
N LEU A 198 2.92 8.75 22.63
CA LEU A 198 3.46 7.73 23.54
C LEU A 198 4.90 7.35 23.14
N TYR A 199 5.17 7.20 21.84
CA TYR A 199 6.53 6.97 21.35
C TYR A 199 7.47 8.12 21.73
N TRP A 200 7.03 9.38 21.57
CA TRP A 200 7.82 10.54 21.99
C TRP A 200 8.17 10.47 23.48
N TYR A 201 7.20 10.14 24.32
CA TYR A 201 7.42 9.98 25.74
C TYR A 201 8.42 8.84 26.06
N LEU A 202 8.21 7.66 25.45
CA LEU A 202 9.07 6.49 25.64
C LEU A 202 10.52 6.78 25.18
N GLU A 203 10.69 7.34 23.99
CA GLU A 203 12.02 7.67 23.47
C GLU A 203 12.72 8.72 24.33
N SER A 204 12.00 9.75 24.78
CA SER A 204 12.58 10.79 25.64
C SER A 204 13.06 10.23 26.99
N ARG A 205 12.31 9.29 27.58
CA ARG A 205 12.74 8.57 28.78
C ARG A 205 13.92 7.65 28.52
N ALA A 206 13.93 6.98 27.38
CA ALA A 206 15.00 6.06 27.02
C ALA A 206 16.31 6.82 26.75
N GLU A 207 16.28 7.95 26.06
CA GLU A 207 17.47 8.79 25.82
C GLU A 207 18.12 9.28 27.13
N ALA A 208 17.32 9.47 28.18
CA ALA A 208 17.84 9.86 29.50
C ALA A 208 18.55 8.71 30.24
N ARG A 209 18.15 7.45 30.00
CA ARG A 209 18.57 6.28 30.79
C ARG A 209 19.48 5.30 30.07
N TYR A 210 19.32 5.20 28.74
CA TYR A 210 19.93 4.16 27.92
C TYR A 210 20.77 4.76 26.78
N GLN A 211 21.71 3.98 26.28
CA GLN A 211 22.41 4.29 25.05
C GLN A 211 21.56 3.78 23.87
N LEU A 212 20.93 4.70 23.15
CA LEU A 212 20.27 4.38 21.91
C LEU A 212 21.24 4.43 20.73
N GLY A 213 21.00 3.59 19.70
CA GLY A 213 21.76 3.65 18.45
C GLY A 213 21.63 5.03 17.80
N LYS A 214 22.66 5.45 17.07
CA LYS A 214 22.54 6.61 16.18
C LYS A 214 21.65 6.18 15.02
N ALA A 215 20.61 6.95 14.71
CA ALA A 215 19.94 6.85 13.42
C ALA A 215 21.03 7.02 12.35
N GLY A 216 21.17 6.06 11.43
CA GLY A 216 22.09 6.24 10.32
C GLY A 216 21.73 7.56 9.64
N ALA A 217 22.73 8.38 9.31
CA ALA A 217 22.48 9.58 8.52
C ALA A 217 21.70 9.12 7.28
N ILE A 218 20.52 9.72 7.05
CA ILE A 218 19.83 9.51 5.78
C ILE A 218 20.80 10.06 4.73
N ASP A 219 21.24 9.18 3.83
CA ASP A 219 22.17 9.56 2.78
C ASP A 219 21.65 10.83 2.13
N LYS A 220 22.48 11.88 2.13
CA LYS A 220 22.09 13.16 1.54
C LYS A 220 21.66 12.89 0.11
N LEU A 221 20.42 13.24 -0.21
CA LEU A 221 19.88 13.11 -1.56
C LEU A 221 20.75 13.96 -2.51
N GLU A 222 21.70 13.34 -3.17
CA GLU A 222 22.53 13.99 -4.19
C GLU A 222 21.85 13.90 -5.54
N PHE A 223 21.03 14.89 -5.88
CA PHE A 223 20.42 15.00 -7.19
C PHE A 223 21.44 15.24 -8.33
N ARG A 224 22.64 15.74 -7.97
CA ARG A 224 23.76 15.86 -8.91
C ARG A 224 24.28 14.47 -9.28
N GLY A 225 23.88 13.97 -10.41
CA GLY A 225 24.35 12.68 -10.94
C GLY A 225 23.29 11.60 -11.03
N ILE A 226 22.02 11.91 -10.86
CA ILE A 226 20.91 10.96 -11.08
C ILE A 226 21.02 10.32 -12.48
N LEU A 227 21.33 11.11 -13.50
CA LEU A 227 21.51 10.60 -14.86
C LEU A 227 22.75 9.71 -15.04
N LYS A 228 23.65 9.62 -14.05
CA LYS A 228 24.85 8.76 -14.07
C LYS A 228 24.59 7.34 -13.58
N PHE A 229 23.37 7.02 -13.12
CA PHE A 229 23.05 5.63 -12.83
C PHE A 229 23.15 4.77 -14.08
N ASN A 230 23.55 3.51 -13.90
CA ASN A 230 23.70 2.58 -14.98
C ASN A 230 22.35 2.20 -15.62
N LEU A 231 22.36 1.64 -16.81
CA LEU A 231 21.15 1.31 -17.55
C LEU A 231 20.33 0.20 -16.87
N SER A 232 20.98 -0.74 -16.15
CA SER A 232 20.27 -1.77 -15.37
C SER A 232 19.37 -1.14 -14.29
N TYR A 233 19.86 -0.09 -13.63
CA TYR A 233 19.05 0.64 -12.66
C TYR A 233 17.82 1.28 -13.31
N TRP A 234 17.95 1.90 -14.48
CA TRP A 234 16.82 2.50 -15.17
C TRP A 234 15.78 1.48 -15.66
N TYR A 235 16.21 0.26 -16.00
CA TYR A 235 15.27 -0.83 -16.27
C TYR A 235 14.50 -1.25 -15.03
N VAL A 236 15.16 -1.30 -13.87
CA VAL A 236 14.48 -1.56 -12.57
C VAL A 236 13.52 -0.42 -12.24
N VAL A 237 13.88 0.84 -12.47
CA VAL A 237 13.00 2.01 -12.28
C VAL A 237 11.78 1.93 -13.18
N GLY A 238 11.96 1.59 -14.48
CA GLY A 238 10.87 1.42 -15.42
C GLY A 238 9.91 0.29 -15.00
N LEU A 239 10.46 -0.82 -14.51
CA LEU A 239 9.67 -1.91 -13.96
C LEU A 239 8.92 -1.46 -12.68
N CYS A 240 9.57 -0.72 -11.79
CA CYS A 240 8.97 -0.16 -10.57
C CYS A 240 7.77 0.73 -10.92
N PHE A 241 7.96 1.66 -11.86
CA PHE A 241 6.90 2.53 -12.34
C PHE A 241 5.71 1.74 -12.86
N THR A 242 5.93 0.83 -13.82
CA THR A 242 4.85 0.10 -14.49
C THR A 242 4.11 -0.85 -13.54
N PHE A 243 4.85 -1.59 -12.72
CA PHE A 243 4.30 -2.55 -11.79
C PHE A 243 3.44 -1.88 -10.72
N TYR A 244 3.99 -0.89 -10.02
CA TYR A 244 3.26 -0.22 -8.94
C TYR A 244 2.09 0.61 -9.46
N SER A 245 2.23 1.24 -10.63
CA SER A 245 1.16 1.96 -11.32
C SER A 245 0.01 1.05 -11.78
N ALA A 246 0.29 -0.23 -12.02
CA ALA A 246 -0.75 -1.21 -12.36
C ALA A 246 -1.48 -1.74 -11.12
N ILE A 247 -0.82 -1.86 -9.98
CA ILE A 247 -1.39 -2.53 -8.78
C ILE A 247 -2.13 -1.56 -7.87
N PHE A 248 -1.50 -0.45 -7.45
CA PHE A 248 -2.09 0.43 -6.45
C PHE A 248 -3.30 1.22 -6.95
N PRO A 249 -3.27 1.85 -8.14
CA PRO A 249 -4.46 2.46 -8.71
C PRO A 249 -5.57 1.43 -8.99
N PHE A 250 -5.23 0.19 -9.40
CA PHE A 250 -6.22 -0.86 -9.50
C PHE A 250 -6.91 -1.11 -8.15
N ARG A 251 -6.17 -1.25 -7.04
CA ARG A 251 -6.76 -1.43 -5.69
C ARG A 251 -7.71 -0.30 -5.30
N THR A 252 -7.39 0.92 -5.73
CA THR A 252 -8.25 2.10 -5.46
C THR A 252 -9.65 1.94 -6.04
N PHE A 253 -9.76 1.44 -7.27
CA PHE A 253 -11.02 1.28 -8.00
C PHE A 253 -11.58 -0.16 -7.94
N ALA A 254 -10.84 -1.11 -7.36
CA ALA A 254 -11.18 -2.53 -7.41
C ALA A 254 -12.47 -2.86 -6.66
N ILE A 255 -12.74 -2.22 -5.54
CA ILE A 255 -13.94 -2.52 -4.72
C ILE A 255 -15.20 -2.13 -5.49
N ASP A 256 -15.24 -0.98 -6.15
CA ASP A 256 -16.37 -0.60 -7.02
C ASP A 256 -16.48 -1.55 -8.22
N PHE A 257 -15.38 -1.84 -8.89
CA PHE A 257 -15.36 -2.81 -9.99
C PHE A 257 -15.89 -4.19 -9.57
N PHE A 258 -15.40 -4.76 -8.47
CA PHE A 258 -15.86 -6.07 -8.00
C PHE A 258 -17.33 -6.05 -7.61
N THR A 259 -17.77 -5.01 -6.89
CA THR A 259 -19.17 -4.85 -6.50
C THR A 259 -20.09 -4.86 -7.71
N ASN A 260 -19.79 -4.05 -8.72
CA ASN A 260 -20.60 -3.97 -9.92
C ASN A 260 -20.52 -5.24 -10.77
N LYS A 261 -19.34 -5.89 -10.84
CA LYS A 261 -19.19 -7.16 -11.55
C LYS A 261 -19.97 -8.30 -10.89
N ILE A 262 -19.95 -8.41 -9.57
CA ILE A 262 -20.72 -9.40 -8.81
C ILE A 262 -22.21 -9.18 -9.03
N LEU A 263 -22.69 -7.94 -8.88
CA LEU A 263 -24.09 -7.59 -9.06
C LEU A 263 -24.58 -7.84 -10.49
N ALA A 264 -23.77 -7.56 -11.50
CA ALA A 264 -24.13 -7.81 -12.90
C ALA A 264 -24.49 -9.28 -13.17
N TYR A 265 -23.92 -10.23 -12.40
CA TYR A 265 -24.24 -11.65 -12.49
C TYR A 265 -25.32 -12.11 -11.51
N GLN A 266 -25.71 -11.29 -10.52
CA GLN A 266 -26.72 -11.63 -9.49
C GLN A 266 -28.08 -10.92 -9.68
N GLY A 267 -28.32 -10.27 -10.80
CA GLY A 267 -29.57 -9.58 -11.10
C GLY A 267 -29.41 -8.17 -11.67
N GLY A 268 -28.20 -7.68 -11.80
CA GLY A 268 -27.90 -6.39 -12.41
C GLY A 268 -28.59 -5.22 -11.71
N ILE A 269 -29.23 -4.35 -12.49
CA ILE A 269 -29.93 -3.14 -12.02
C ILE A 269 -31.10 -3.48 -11.07
N SER A 270 -31.72 -4.66 -11.22
CA SER A 270 -32.80 -5.13 -10.36
C SER A 270 -32.32 -5.67 -8.99
N SER A 271 -31.04 -5.61 -8.68
CA SER A 271 -30.49 -6.10 -7.41
C SER A 271 -31.06 -5.33 -6.23
N THR A 272 -31.45 -6.07 -5.17
CA THR A 272 -31.93 -5.47 -3.91
C THR A 272 -30.80 -4.74 -3.19
N GLU A 273 -31.14 -3.78 -2.33
CA GLU A 273 -30.14 -3.09 -1.49
C GLU A 273 -29.36 -4.09 -0.63
N ALA A 274 -30.01 -5.14 -0.11
CA ALA A 274 -29.32 -6.19 0.63
C ALA A 274 -28.25 -6.93 -0.22
N ALA A 275 -28.54 -7.19 -1.50
CA ALA A 275 -27.57 -7.78 -2.42
C ALA A 275 -26.38 -6.85 -2.68
N ARG A 276 -26.62 -5.54 -2.78
CA ARG A 276 -25.55 -4.52 -2.93
C ARG A 276 -24.63 -4.49 -1.72
N VAL A 277 -25.18 -4.55 -0.51
CA VAL A 277 -24.40 -4.64 0.74
C VAL A 277 -23.51 -5.88 0.73
N ILE A 278 -24.07 -7.04 0.37
CA ILE A 278 -23.30 -8.31 0.32
C ILE A 278 -22.21 -8.22 -0.75
N ALA A 279 -22.50 -7.69 -1.94
CA ALA A 279 -21.50 -7.54 -3.00
C ALA A 279 -20.36 -6.60 -2.59
N LEU A 280 -20.65 -5.51 -1.90
CA LEU A 280 -19.62 -4.59 -1.35
C LEU A 280 -18.73 -5.30 -0.31
N GLN A 281 -19.32 -6.12 0.57
CA GLN A 281 -18.57 -6.91 1.53
C GLN A 281 -17.66 -7.94 0.84
N GLN A 282 -18.17 -8.66 -0.15
CA GLN A 282 -17.40 -9.60 -0.97
C GLN A 282 -16.25 -8.91 -1.71
N ALA A 283 -16.50 -7.72 -2.27
CA ALA A 283 -15.49 -6.90 -2.93
C ALA A 283 -14.37 -6.46 -1.98
N GLY A 284 -14.70 -6.09 -0.75
CA GLY A 284 -13.72 -5.78 0.29
C GLY A 284 -12.82 -6.98 0.62
N VAL A 285 -13.39 -8.17 0.79
CA VAL A 285 -12.62 -9.40 0.99
C VAL A 285 -11.67 -9.68 -0.19
N LEU A 286 -12.16 -9.56 -1.42
CA LEU A 286 -11.33 -9.76 -2.62
C LEU A 286 -10.16 -8.77 -2.68
N ASN A 287 -10.42 -7.48 -2.44
CA ASN A 287 -9.37 -6.45 -2.47
C ASN A 287 -8.30 -6.69 -1.39
N SER A 288 -8.72 -7.15 -0.22
CA SER A 288 -7.82 -7.46 0.91
C SER A 288 -6.89 -8.66 0.68
N LEU A 289 -7.14 -9.50 -0.35
CA LEU A 289 -6.24 -10.61 -0.67
C LEU A 289 -4.84 -10.14 -1.05
N LEU A 290 -4.68 -8.95 -1.64
CA LEU A 290 -3.36 -8.41 -1.98
C LEU A 290 -2.50 -8.12 -0.74
N PRO A 291 -2.92 -7.24 0.19
CA PRO A 291 -2.12 -6.99 1.40
C PRO A 291 -1.95 -8.24 2.26
N PHE A 292 -2.95 -9.14 2.29
CA PHE A 292 -2.86 -10.39 3.00
C PHE A 292 -1.82 -11.33 2.38
N ALA A 293 -1.81 -11.49 1.05
CA ALA A 293 -0.78 -12.26 0.35
C ALA A 293 0.62 -11.68 0.58
N ALA A 294 0.76 -10.33 0.50
CA ALA A 294 2.05 -9.68 0.73
C ALA A 294 2.60 -9.98 2.13
N MET A 295 1.75 -10.04 3.14
CA MET A 295 2.16 -10.33 4.51
C MET A 295 2.78 -11.74 4.65
N ILE A 296 2.22 -12.74 3.98
CA ILE A 296 2.61 -14.15 4.13
C ILE A 296 3.62 -14.57 3.05
N VAL A 297 3.37 -14.20 1.81
CA VAL A 297 4.06 -14.78 0.64
C VAL A 297 5.35 -14.01 0.30
N THR A 298 5.43 -12.70 0.59
CA THR A 298 6.65 -11.92 0.30
C THR A 298 7.90 -12.45 1.01
N PRO A 299 7.87 -12.80 2.31
CA PRO A 299 9.03 -13.41 2.95
C PRO A 299 9.46 -14.73 2.32
N LEU A 300 8.49 -15.56 1.89
CA LEU A 300 8.77 -16.84 1.22
C LEU A 300 9.47 -16.63 -0.12
N PHE A 301 9.03 -15.65 -0.90
CA PHE A 301 9.70 -15.29 -2.15
C PHE A 301 11.08 -14.69 -1.91
N GLY A 302 11.28 -13.89 -0.87
CA GLY A 302 12.62 -13.43 -0.49
C GLY A 302 13.59 -14.60 -0.29
N LEU A 303 13.18 -15.59 0.51
CA LEU A 303 13.99 -16.81 0.73
C LEU A 303 14.22 -17.62 -0.57
N LEU A 304 13.21 -17.70 -1.45
CA LEU A 304 13.33 -18.38 -2.72
C LEU A 304 14.38 -17.69 -3.62
N VAL A 305 14.27 -16.36 -3.74
CA VAL A 305 15.19 -15.53 -4.55
C VAL A 305 16.63 -15.66 -4.07
N ASP A 306 16.84 -15.64 -2.76
CA ASP A 306 18.18 -15.78 -2.17
C ASP A 306 18.79 -17.15 -2.44
N ARG A 307 17.94 -18.21 -2.60
CA ARG A 307 18.41 -19.56 -2.94
C ARG A 307 18.73 -19.77 -4.41
N ILE A 308 17.88 -19.24 -5.30
CA ILE A 308 17.97 -19.54 -6.76
C ILE A 308 18.65 -18.43 -7.57
N GLY A 309 18.77 -17.23 -7.03
CA GLY A 309 19.19 -16.05 -7.82
C GLY A 309 18.13 -15.70 -8.86
N LYS A 310 18.54 -15.61 -10.13
CA LYS A 310 17.68 -15.40 -11.33
C LYS A 310 16.69 -14.25 -11.17
N ARG A 311 17.13 -13.14 -10.58
CA ARG A 311 16.27 -12.02 -10.17
C ARG A 311 15.52 -11.40 -11.33
N ALA A 312 16.18 -11.12 -12.45
CA ALA A 312 15.54 -10.53 -13.62
C ALA A 312 14.54 -11.50 -14.28
N LEU A 313 14.84 -12.82 -14.29
CA LEU A 313 13.90 -13.84 -14.76
C LEU A 313 12.63 -13.88 -13.91
N LEU A 314 12.75 -13.80 -12.58
CA LEU A 314 11.61 -13.80 -11.66
C LEU A 314 10.74 -12.56 -11.82
N MET A 315 11.35 -11.38 -12.05
CA MET A 315 10.62 -10.15 -12.39
C MET A 315 9.85 -10.31 -13.71
N ALA A 316 10.46 -10.93 -14.73
CA ALA A 316 9.79 -11.21 -16.00
C ALA A 316 8.61 -12.19 -15.82
N ALA A 317 8.79 -13.26 -15.05
CA ALA A 317 7.72 -14.22 -14.74
C ALA A 317 6.53 -13.53 -14.02
N GLY A 318 6.81 -12.67 -13.05
CA GLY A 318 5.77 -11.86 -12.37
C GLY A 318 5.03 -10.94 -13.34
N SER A 319 5.76 -10.28 -14.25
CA SER A 319 5.14 -9.40 -15.26
C SER A 319 4.25 -10.17 -16.24
N VAL A 320 4.68 -11.37 -16.68
CA VAL A 320 3.86 -12.26 -17.53
C VAL A 320 2.57 -12.67 -16.83
N LEU A 321 2.62 -13.00 -15.53
CA LEU A 321 1.44 -13.37 -14.77
C LEU A 321 0.46 -12.21 -14.59
N LEU A 322 0.95 -10.97 -14.50
CA LEU A 322 0.12 -9.79 -14.28
C LEU A 322 -0.78 -9.47 -15.47
N MET A 323 -0.28 -9.68 -16.69
CA MET A 323 -0.98 -9.29 -17.92
C MET A 323 -2.36 -9.95 -18.09
N PRO A 324 -2.50 -11.29 -18.02
CA PRO A 324 -3.79 -11.95 -18.23
C PRO A 324 -4.78 -11.69 -17.11
N VAL A 325 -4.32 -11.36 -15.89
CA VAL A 325 -5.20 -11.18 -14.72
C VAL A 325 -6.24 -10.11 -14.97
N TYR A 326 -5.85 -8.95 -15.48
CA TYR A 326 -6.78 -7.84 -15.76
C TYR A 326 -7.76 -8.19 -16.87
N LEU A 327 -7.29 -8.84 -17.93
CA LEU A 327 -8.16 -9.25 -19.06
C LEU A 327 -9.13 -10.35 -18.65
N MET A 328 -8.69 -11.31 -17.82
CA MET A 328 -9.59 -12.31 -17.25
C MET A 328 -10.67 -11.65 -16.41
N MET A 329 -10.31 -10.69 -15.55
CA MET A 329 -11.29 -9.94 -14.75
C MET A 329 -12.24 -9.14 -15.62
N ALA A 330 -11.79 -8.55 -16.74
CA ALA A 330 -12.64 -7.77 -17.64
C ALA A 330 -13.67 -8.63 -18.38
N TYR A 331 -13.25 -9.73 -18.98
CA TYR A 331 -14.02 -10.46 -19.98
C TYR A 331 -14.64 -11.76 -19.53
N LEU A 332 -14.03 -12.47 -18.58
CA LEU A 332 -14.59 -13.75 -18.13
C LEU A 332 -15.76 -13.56 -17.16
N PRO A 333 -16.75 -14.47 -17.17
CA PRO A 333 -17.91 -14.41 -16.31
C PRO A 333 -17.58 -14.73 -14.84
N ALA A 334 -18.20 -14.02 -13.92
CA ALA A 334 -18.09 -14.25 -12.47
C ALA A 334 -19.26 -15.10 -11.93
N SER A 335 -19.69 -16.13 -12.70
CA SER A 335 -20.93 -16.88 -12.48
C SER A 335 -20.85 -17.94 -11.38
N HIS A 336 -19.67 -18.49 -11.12
CA HIS A 336 -19.48 -19.54 -10.13
C HIS A 336 -18.87 -18.95 -8.86
N SER A 337 -19.45 -19.32 -7.70
CA SER A 337 -18.98 -18.88 -6.41
C SER A 337 -18.64 -20.07 -5.50
N VAL A 338 -17.62 -19.92 -4.68
CA VAL A 338 -17.25 -20.83 -3.60
C VAL A 338 -17.52 -20.15 -2.26
N THR A 339 -18.17 -20.87 -1.35
CA THR A 339 -18.47 -20.36 -0.03
C THR A 339 -17.34 -20.71 0.94
N PHE A 340 -16.76 -19.70 1.55
CA PHE A 340 -15.78 -19.82 2.62
C PHE A 340 -16.43 -19.49 3.96
N ALA A 341 -16.08 -20.25 5.00
CA ALA A 341 -16.45 -19.95 6.36
C ALA A 341 -15.21 -19.40 7.09
N PHE A 342 -15.26 -18.16 7.50
CA PHE A 342 -14.19 -17.52 8.28
C PHE A 342 -14.65 -17.31 9.72
N PRO A 343 -13.81 -17.65 10.73
CA PRO A 343 -14.09 -17.23 12.08
C PRO A 343 -14.02 -15.70 12.18
N TRP A 344 -15.12 -15.09 12.57
CA TRP A 344 -15.25 -13.65 12.67
C TRP A 344 -15.72 -13.24 14.06
N PHE A 345 -15.08 -12.23 14.65
CA PHE A 345 -15.47 -11.69 15.92
C PHE A 345 -16.40 -10.48 15.69
N SER A 346 -17.67 -10.63 16.06
CA SER A 346 -18.67 -9.57 15.95
C SER A 346 -19.58 -9.60 17.16
N GLN A 347 -19.98 -8.44 17.65
CA GLN A 347 -20.90 -8.29 18.78
C GLN A 347 -20.49 -9.08 20.05
N GLY A 348 -19.17 -9.19 20.32
CA GLY A 348 -18.69 -9.84 21.55
C GLY A 348 -18.55 -11.36 21.49
N HIS A 349 -18.83 -12.01 20.35
CA HIS A 349 -18.65 -13.45 20.16
C HIS A 349 -18.09 -13.80 18.79
N PHE A 350 -17.49 -14.99 18.68
CA PHE A 350 -17.02 -15.54 17.42
C PHE A 350 -18.19 -16.15 16.65
N THR A 351 -18.38 -15.68 15.40
CA THR A 351 -19.34 -16.26 14.46
C THR A 351 -18.58 -16.73 13.21
N LEU A 352 -19.15 -17.67 12.47
CA LEU A 352 -18.66 -18.03 11.15
C LEU A 352 -19.27 -17.07 10.12
N LEU A 353 -18.43 -16.22 9.54
CA LEU A 353 -18.83 -15.41 8.39
C LEU A 353 -18.76 -16.28 7.13
N HIS A 354 -19.90 -16.51 6.51
CA HIS A 354 -19.96 -17.21 5.22
C HIS A 354 -19.84 -16.17 4.10
N ALA A 355 -18.74 -16.19 3.37
CA ALA A 355 -18.52 -15.36 2.20
C ALA A 355 -18.56 -16.23 0.94
N ALA A 356 -19.56 -16.04 0.08
CA ALA A 356 -19.60 -16.64 -1.25
C ALA A 356 -18.80 -15.75 -2.21
N LEU A 357 -17.59 -16.17 -2.60
CA LEU A 357 -16.73 -15.40 -3.49
C LEU A 357 -16.75 -15.98 -4.91
N PRO A 358 -16.87 -15.15 -5.96
CA PRO A 358 -16.75 -15.61 -7.33
C PRO A 358 -15.39 -16.22 -7.60
N VAL A 359 -15.35 -17.47 -8.07
CA VAL A 359 -14.11 -18.23 -8.32
C VAL A 359 -13.16 -17.47 -9.22
N LEU A 360 -13.68 -16.86 -10.29
CA LEU A 360 -12.86 -16.06 -11.20
C LEU A 360 -12.10 -14.94 -10.46
N LEU A 361 -12.83 -14.15 -9.67
CA LEU A 361 -12.22 -13.01 -8.96
C LEU A 361 -11.27 -13.49 -7.86
N LEU A 362 -11.59 -14.60 -7.20
CA LEU A 362 -10.73 -15.21 -6.21
C LEU A 362 -9.40 -15.68 -6.84
N VAL A 363 -9.47 -16.40 -7.96
CA VAL A 363 -8.27 -16.89 -8.67
C VAL A 363 -7.42 -15.73 -9.18
N THR A 364 -8.03 -14.76 -9.85
CA THR A 364 -7.31 -13.61 -10.41
C THR A 364 -6.68 -12.74 -9.32
N MET A 365 -7.37 -12.51 -8.21
CA MET A 365 -6.82 -11.77 -7.07
C MET A 365 -5.72 -12.55 -6.34
N SER A 366 -5.82 -13.88 -6.27
CA SER A 366 -4.76 -14.72 -5.73
C SER A 366 -3.52 -14.69 -6.62
N MET A 367 -3.68 -14.77 -7.95
CA MET A 367 -2.58 -14.59 -8.91
C MET A 367 -1.93 -13.20 -8.75
N MET A 368 -2.73 -12.15 -8.64
CA MET A 368 -2.23 -10.79 -8.41
C MET A 368 -1.49 -10.68 -7.07
N GLY A 369 -1.97 -11.33 -6.02
CA GLY A 369 -1.31 -11.42 -4.71
C GLY A 369 0.07 -12.10 -4.79
N VAL A 370 0.20 -13.17 -5.58
CA VAL A 370 1.49 -13.83 -5.86
C VAL A 370 2.44 -12.85 -6.55
N VAL A 371 1.99 -12.16 -7.60
CA VAL A 371 2.79 -11.18 -8.34
C VAL A 371 3.19 -10.01 -7.43
N PHE A 372 2.24 -9.51 -6.64
CA PHE A 372 2.47 -8.41 -5.69
C PHE A 372 3.46 -8.78 -4.56
N SER A 373 3.60 -10.05 -4.27
CA SER A 373 4.58 -10.55 -3.32
C SER A 373 5.95 -10.81 -3.98
N LEU A 374 5.95 -11.35 -5.20
CA LEU A 374 7.16 -11.76 -5.90
C LEU A 374 7.99 -10.55 -6.37
N ILE A 375 7.39 -9.64 -7.14
CA ILE A 375 8.13 -8.55 -7.79
C ILE A 375 8.83 -7.64 -6.76
N PRO A 376 8.18 -7.13 -5.70
CA PRO A 376 8.87 -6.32 -4.69
C PRO A 376 9.97 -7.06 -3.94
N ALA A 377 9.76 -8.36 -3.63
CA ALA A 377 10.76 -9.18 -2.94
C ALA A 377 12.06 -9.32 -3.74
N VAL A 378 11.96 -9.21 -5.06
CA VAL A 378 13.12 -9.30 -5.97
C VAL A 378 13.67 -7.92 -6.33
N MET A 379 12.78 -6.99 -6.70
CA MET A 379 13.13 -5.72 -7.32
C MET A 379 13.87 -4.77 -6.36
N TRP A 380 13.35 -4.57 -5.15
CA TRP A 380 13.97 -3.66 -4.18
C TRP A 380 15.37 -4.10 -3.76
N PRO A 381 15.61 -5.38 -3.39
CA PRO A 381 16.97 -5.82 -3.09
C PRO A 381 17.92 -5.78 -4.28
N SER A 382 17.41 -5.94 -5.52
CA SER A 382 18.26 -5.91 -6.73
C SER A 382 18.99 -4.58 -6.91
N VAL A 383 18.43 -3.47 -6.43
CA VAL A 383 19.06 -2.14 -6.51
C VAL A 383 20.41 -2.11 -5.77
N ALA A 384 20.51 -2.80 -4.63
CA ALA A 384 21.75 -2.84 -3.85
C ALA A 384 22.90 -3.57 -4.56
N TYR A 385 22.61 -4.40 -5.56
CA TYR A 385 23.64 -5.06 -6.38
C TYR A 385 24.05 -4.23 -7.60
N ILE A 386 23.19 -3.29 -8.03
CA ILE A 386 23.38 -2.51 -9.25
C ILE A 386 23.99 -1.14 -8.96
N VAL A 387 23.71 -0.58 -7.79
CA VAL A 387 24.08 0.78 -7.40
C VAL A 387 25.12 0.74 -6.29
N GLU A 388 26.12 1.64 -6.37
CA GLU A 388 27.12 1.82 -5.32
C GLU A 388 26.47 2.16 -3.98
N GLU A 389 27.03 1.63 -2.88
CA GLU A 389 26.50 1.80 -1.51
C GLU A 389 26.31 3.28 -1.13
N SER A 390 27.25 4.14 -1.54
CA SER A 390 27.21 5.60 -1.31
C SER A 390 26.03 6.32 -1.95
N ARG A 391 25.32 5.69 -2.90
CA ARG A 391 24.22 6.27 -3.70
C ARG A 391 22.91 5.52 -3.55
N LEU A 392 22.87 4.48 -2.70
CA LEU A 392 21.67 3.64 -2.51
C LEU A 392 20.48 4.46 -2.00
N GLY A 393 20.68 5.37 -1.06
CA GLY A 393 19.61 6.21 -0.54
C GLY A 393 18.97 7.06 -1.63
N THR A 394 19.77 7.67 -2.50
CA THR A 394 19.28 8.45 -3.66
C THR A 394 18.53 7.55 -4.66
N ALA A 395 19.02 6.33 -4.91
CA ALA A 395 18.38 5.39 -5.81
C ALA A 395 16.99 4.96 -5.29
N TYR A 396 16.88 4.58 -4.03
CA TYR A 396 15.59 4.21 -3.43
C TYR A 396 14.60 5.38 -3.38
N ALA A 397 15.08 6.58 -3.04
CA ALA A 397 14.23 7.77 -3.02
C ALA A 397 13.68 8.11 -4.41
N LEU A 398 14.52 8.00 -5.46
CA LEU A 398 14.10 8.22 -6.83
C LEU A 398 13.07 7.18 -7.30
N MET A 399 13.25 5.90 -6.95
CA MET A 399 12.25 4.86 -7.24
C MET A 399 10.91 5.17 -6.59
N THR A 400 10.92 5.55 -5.31
CA THR A 400 9.69 5.90 -4.59
C THR A 400 9.01 7.14 -5.19
N LEU A 401 9.80 8.15 -5.58
CA LEU A 401 9.28 9.36 -6.23
C LEU A 401 8.60 9.01 -7.55
N ILE A 402 9.24 8.22 -8.41
CA ILE A 402 8.70 7.79 -9.70
C ILE A 402 7.44 6.92 -9.52
N GLN A 403 7.41 6.08 -8.49
CA GLN A 403 6.23 5.32 -8.10
C GLN A 403 5.04 6.22 -7.76
N GLN A 404 5.24 7.27 -6.97
CA GLN A 404 4.18 8.23 -6.62
C GLN A 404 3.68 9.03 -7.82
N ILE A 405 4.57 9.38 -8.75
CA ILE A 405 4.18 9.98 -10.04
C ILE A 405 3.28 9.01 -10.83
N GLY A 406 3.63 7.73 -10.83
CA GLY A 406 2.81 6.69 -11.45
C GLY A 406 1.41 6.60 -10.83
N PHE A 407 1.30 6.64 -9.51
CA PHE A 407 0.01 6.65 -8.81
C PHE A 407 -0.83 7.88 -9.18
N PHE A 408 -0.21 9.06 -9.20
CA PHE A 408 -0.87 10.29 -9.62
C PHE A 408 -1.49 10.15 -11.01
N ILE A 409 -0.68 9.77 -12.00
CA ILE A 409 -1.13 9.66 -13.39
C ILE A 409 -2.23 8.60 -13.53
N MET A 410 -2.01 7.42 -12.95
CA MET A 410 -2.91 6.30 -13.18
C MET A 410 -4.24 6.42 -12.43
N ASN A 411 -4.28 7.01 -11.24
CA ASN A 411 -5.55 7.27 -10.57
C ASN A 411 -6.44 8.22 -11.40
N LEU A 412 -5.85 9.26 -12.02
CA LEU A 412 -6.60 10.14 -12.91
C LEU A 412 -7.05 9.44 -14.19
N LEU A 413 -6.13 8.71 -14.81
CA LEU A 413 -6.39 8.05 -16.08
C LEU A 413 -7.47 6.98 -15.95
N ILE A 414 -7.44 6.18 -14.90
CA ILE A 414 -8.44 5.11 -14.67
C ILE A 414 -9.80 5.71 -14.28
N GLY A 415 -9.83 6.71 -13.40
CA GLY A 415 -11.06 7.41 -13.08
C GLY A 415 -11.73 8.00 -14.33
N HIS A 416 -10.93 8.66 -15.19
CA HIS A 416 -11.42 9.20 -16.47
C HIS A 416 -11.86 8.09 -17.45
N ALA A 417 -11.11 6.99 -17.54
CA ALA A 417 -11.47 5.86 -18.40
C ALA A 417 -12.79 5.21 -17.97
N ASN A 418 -13.03 5.07 -16.67
CA ASN A 418 -14.27 4.54 -16.13
C ASN A 418 -15.47 5.47 -16.45
N ASP A 419 -15.30 6.78 -16.28
CA ASP A 419 -16.34 7.77 -16.63
C ASP A 419 -16.61 7.77 -18.14
N PHE A 420 -15.56 7.80 -18.97
CA PHE A 420 -15.66 7.82 -20.43
C PHE A 420 -16.38 6.58 -20.99
N ALA A 421 -16.10 5.40 -20.41
CA ALA A 421 -16.74 4.16 -20.81
C ALA A 421 -18.10 3.94 -20.12
N GLY A 422 -18.56 4.85 -19.26
CA GLY A 422 -19.79 4.70 -18.49
C GLY A 422 -19.77 3.47 -17.59
N ALA A 423 -18.65 3.19 -16.95
CA ALA A 423 -18.48 2.03 -16.08
C ALA A 423 -19.40 2.12 -14.84
N GLY A 424 -20.02 1.00 -14.49
CA GLY A 424 -20.93 0.93 -13.35
C GLY A 424 -21.88 -0.26 -13.43
N LEU A 425 -22.89 -0.30 -12.57
CA LEU A 425 -23.83 -1.42 -12.50
C LEU A 425 -24.61 -1.63 -13.81
N SER A 426 -24.97 -0.55 -14.51
CA SER A 426 -25.65 -0.61 -15.81
C SER A 426 -24.73 -1.05 -16.94
N ASN A 427 -23.43 -0.85 -16.80
CA ASN A 427 -22.42 -1.19 -17.79
C ASN A 427 -21.14 -1.73 -17.12
N ALA A 428 -21.19 -2.94 -16.60
CA ALA A 428 -20.03 -3.59 -15.99
C ALA A 428 -18.87 -3.83 -17.00
N ARG A 429 -19.16 -3.83 -18.32
CA ARG A 429 -18.11 -3.91 -19.36
C ARG A 429 -17.35 -2.61 -19.53
N GLY A 430 -17.86 -1.47 -19.05
CA GLY A 430 -17.18 -0.18 -19.08
C GLY A 430 -15.82 -0.19 -18.37
N TYR A 431 -15.64 -1.04 -17.35
CA TYR A 431 -14.34 -1.20 -16.69
C TYR A 431 -13.26 -1.83 -17.58
N ALA A 432 -13.63 -2.44 -18.71
CA ALA A 432 -12.66 -3.11 -19.58
C ALA A 432 -11.57 -2.16 -20.11
N LEU A 433 -11.90 -0.88 -20.33
CA LEU A 433 -10.92 0.11 -20.78
C LEU A 433 -9.80 0.30 -19.72
N GLY A 434 -10.17 0.47 -18.45
CA GLY A 434 -9.20 0.55 -17.36
C GLY A 434 -8.36 -0.72 -17.21
N MET A 435 -8.98 -1.90 -17.37
CA MET A 435 -8.26 -3.19 -17.31
C MET A 435 -7.26 -3.34 -18.45
N TRP A 436 -7.58 -2.85 -19.66
CA TRP A 436 -6.61 -2.81 -20.77
C TRP A 436 -5.44 -1.90 -20.45
N ILE A 437 -5.67 -0.72 -19.88
CA ILE A 437 -4.60 0.20 -19.48
C ILE A 437 -3.65 -0.49 -18.48
N PHE A 438 -4.17 -1.17 -17.46
CA PHE A 438 -3.36 -1.93 -16.51
C PHE A 438 -2.62 -3.10 -17.17
N SER A 439 -3.26 -3.82 -18.09
CA SER A 439 -2.63 -4.91 -18.83
C SER A 439 -1.47 -4.41 -19.70
N VAL A 440 -1.62 -3.27 -20.36
CA VAL A 440 -0.54 -2.62 -21.14
C VAL A 440 0.65 -2.25 -20.27
N LEU A 441 0.43 -1.76 -19.04
CA LEU A 441 1.53 -1.54 -18.11
C LEU A 441 2.26 -2.84 -17.77
N GLY A 442 1.54 -3.97 -17.66
CA GLY A 442 2.15 -5.30 -17.51
C GLY A 442 3.08 -5.66 -18.68
N PHE A 443 2.66 -5.39 -19.93
CA PHE A 443 3.50 -5.59 -21.13
C PHE A 443 4.75 -4.72 -21.12
N ILE A 444 4.60 -3.43 -20.76
CA ILE A 444 5.75 -2.53 -20.66
C ILE A 444 6.70 -2.99 -19.55
N GLY A 445 6.17 -3.42 -18.39
CA GLY A 445 6.95 -4.00 -17.29
C GLY A 445 7.71 -5.27 -17.71
N LEU A 446 7.07 -6.15 -18.50
CA LEU A 446 7.73 -7.32 -19.06
C LEU A 446 8.89 -6.93 -19.96
N THR A 447 8.70 -5.90 -20.82
CA THR A 447 9.76 -5.40 -21.68
C THR A 447 10.98 -4.94 -20.86
N PHE A 448 10.77 -4.14 -19.79
CA PHE A 448 11.86 -3.74 -18.91
C PHE A 448 12.54 -4.93 -18.22
N SER A 449 11.77 -5.93 -17.80
CA SER A 449 12.32 -7.14 -17.17
C SER A 449 13.17 -7.96 -18.13
N ILE A 450 12.76 -8.08 -19.39
CA ILE A 450 13.53 -8.76 -20.45
C ILE A 450 14.80 -7.98 -20.76
N LEU A 451 14.73 -6.66 -20.95
CA LEU A 451 15.89 -5.80 -21.19
C LEU A 451 16.89 -5.88 -20.01
N LEU A 452 16.38 -5.88 -18.77
CA LEU A 452 17.21 -6.08 -17.59
C LEU A 452 17.91 -7.45 -17.65
N ARG A 453 17.18 -8.51 -17.95
CA ARG A 453 17.75 -9.87 -18.04
C ARG A 453 18.82 -9.98 -19.11
N VAL A 454 18.55 -9.47 -20.31
CA VAL A 454 19.55 -9.48 -21.42
C VAL A 454 20.82 -8.77 -20.99
N ARG A 455 20.70 -7.62 -20.32
CA ARG A 455 21.85 -6.88 -19.83
C ARG A 455 22.60 -7.61 -18.71
N GLU A 456 21.87 -8.19 -17.76
CA GLU A 456 22.46 -8.87 -16.60
C GLU A 456 23.07 -10.25 -16.93
N THR A 457 22.70 -10.85 -18.05
CA THR A 457 23.35 -12.05 -18.60
C THR A 457 24.51 -11.73 -19.53
N GLY A 458 24.69 -10.46 -19.90
CA GLY A 458 25.76 -9.99 -20.76
C GLY A 458 27.02 -9.52 -20.00
N PRO A 459 28.01 -8.96 -20.72
CA PRO A 459 29.30 -8.54 -20.12
C PRO A 459 29.22 -7.37 -19.16
N HIS A 460 28.09 -6.67 -19.09
CA HIS A 460 27.82 -5.55 -18.18
C HIS A 460 26.90 -5.95 -17.02
N GLY A 461 26.77 -7.25 -16.74
CA GLY A 461 25.92 -7.77 -15.65
C GLY A 461 26.54 -7.53 -14.28
N HIS A 462 25.67 -7.28 -13.28
CA HIS A 462 26.03 -7.07 -11.88
C HIS A 462 25.80 -8.33 -11.03
N GLY A 463 25.55 -9.47 -11.68
CA GLY A 463 25.35 -10.75 -11.03
C GLY A 463 23.90 -11.03 -10.57
N LEU A 464 22.89 -10.26 -10.99
CA LEU A 464 21.50 -10.48 -10.57
C LEU A 464 20.95 -11.86 -10.88
N GLU A 465 21.49 -12.53 -11.91
CA GLU A 465 21.08 -13.87 -12.33
C GLU A 465 21.83 -15.00 -11.60
N THR A 466 22.97 -14.70 -10.96
CA THR A 466 23.91 -15.70 -10.45
C THR A 466 24.13 -15.63 -8.94
N ILE A 467 23.97 -14.46 -8.32
CA ILE A 467 24.20 -14.27 -6.89
C ILE A 467 23.14 -15.00 -6.06
N THR A 468 23.61 -15.97 -5.27
CA THR A 468 22.81 -16.75 -4.32
C THR A 468 23.48 -16.73 -2.94
N THR A 469 22.78 -17.14 -1.89
CA THR A 469 23.36 -17.30 -0.55
C THR A 469 24.53 -18.30 -0.50
N LYS A 470 24.68 -19.18 -1.50
CA LYS A 470 25.79 -20.14 -1.60
C LYS A 470 27.05 -19.55 -2.28
N THR A 471 26.88 -18.48 -3.05
CA THR A 471 27.97 -17.85 -3.80
C THR A 471 28.53 -16.59 -3.14
N GLY A 472 27.88 -16.08 -2.09
CA GLY A 472 28.26 -14.89 -1.35
C GLY A 472 28.83 -15.18 0.06
N ALA A 473 29.17 -16.44 0.35
CA ALA A 473 29.87 -16.85 1.61
C ALA A 473 31.34 -17.10 1.35
#